data_ff3fb9244ebf3f57942218ee88880202
#
_entry.id   ff3fb9244ebf3f57942218ee88880202
#
_cell.length_a   1.000
_cell.length_b   1.000
_cell.length_c   1.000
_cell.angle_alpha   90.00
_cell.angle_beta   90.00
_cell.angle_gamma   90.00
#
_symmetry.space_group_name_H-M   'P 1'
#
loop_
_entity.id
_entity.type
_entity.pdbx_description
1 polymer ?
#
loop_
_entity_poly.entity_id
_entity_poly.type
_entity_poly.pdbx_seq_one_letter_code
_entity_poly.pdbx_strand_id
1 'polypeptide(L)'
;MKVGIFGKQPKTAGLQDALVNELIALASAAEKHGKYSDEIARLLADGLFTTLKNVNFDDNAIEQQIKRAKAERLAISDEQYEPMELFKGETDIVSLRSALLFGMKGMAVYAHHAMNLGYRDDEVFRWFIKGISEIKKEHTVEQWLDLLMEFGRVNFKCMELLDSANTGTFGNTKRHSRLVSYVCQLIIRTLFTYKLKFINT
;
A
#
# COMPACT_ATOMS: atom_id res chain seq x y z
N MET A 1 -15.94 17.96 -10.05
CA MET A 1 -16.12 18.48 -8.68
C MET A 1 -14.99 19.46 -8.43
N LYS A 2 -15.25 20.70 -8.00
CA LYS A 2 -14.20 21.73 -7.85
C LYS A 2 -13.35 21.58 -6.57
N VAL A 3 -13.82 20.81 -5.59
CA VAL A 3 -13.14 20.53 -4.30
C VAL A 3 -13.41 19.08 -3.94
N GLY A 4 -12.38 18.35 -3.49
CA GLY A 4 -12.50 16.97 -3.03
C GLY A 4 -13.23 16.85 -1.69
N ILE A 5 -13.52 15.61 -1.28
CA ILE A 5 -14.09 15.30 0.03
C ILE A 5 -13.17 15.87 1.12
N PHE A 6 -13.74 16.45 2.17
CA PHE A 6 -13.04 17.14 3.28
C PHE A 6 -12.24 18.39 2.86
N GLY A 7 -12.61 19.06 1.77
CA GLY A 7 -11.97 20.32 1.35
C GLY A 7 -10.63 20.17 0.61
N LYS A 8 -10.24 18.94 0.23
CA LYS A 8 -9.01 18.70 -0.52
C LYS A 8 -9.02 19.49 -1.83
N GLN A 9 -8.00 20.30 -2.06
CA GLN A 9 -7.84 21.06 -3.28
C GLN A 9 -7.44 20.17 -4.47
N PRO A 10 -7.83 20.50 -5.72
CA PRO A 10 -7.44 19.73 -6.89
C PRO A 10 -5.93 19.57 -7.07
N LYS A 11 -5.14 20.59 -6.70
CA LYS A 11 -3.68 20.55 -6.73
C LYS A 11 -3.14 19.47 -5.81
N THR A 12 -3.58 19.43 -4.54
CA THR A 12 -3.15 18.43 -3.56
C THR A 12 -3.54 17.02 -4.00
N ALA A 13 -4.74 16.85 -4.58
CA ALA A 13 -5.16 15.56 -5.14
C ALA A 13 -4.23 15.12 -6.28
N GLY A 14 -3.91 16.01 -7.23
CA GLY A 14 -2.98 15.72 -8.32
C GLY A 14 -1.56 15.38 -7.84
N LEU A 15 -1.07 16.05 -6.79
CA LEU A 15 0.22 15.71 -6.18
C LEU A 15 0.19 14.32 -5.51
N GLN A 16 -0.91 13.93 -4.89
CA GLN A 16 -1.03 12.58 -4.31
C GLN A 16 -1.06 11.50 -5.40
N ASP A 17 -1.73 11.74 -6.54
CA ASP A 17 -1.72 10.84 -7.68
C ASP A 17 -0.33 10.75 -8.31
N ALA A 18 0.38 11.88 -8.43
CA ALA A 18 1.77 11.93 -8.89
C ALA A 18 2.70 11.15 -7.95
N LEU A 19 2.54 11.28 -6.63
CA LEU A 19 3.30 10.51 -5.66
C LEU A 19 3.06 9.01 -5.83
N VAL A 20 1.81 8.56 -5.94
CA VAL A 20 1.49 7.14 -6.15
C VAL A 20 2.16 6.62 -7.42
N ASN A 21 2.10 7.37 -8.52
CA ASN A 21 2.76 6.99 -9.77
C ASN A 21 4.28 6.86 -9.61
N GLU A 22 4.94 7.79 -8.90
CA GLU A 22 6.38 7.71 -8.67
C GLU A 22 6.75 6.53 -7.75
N LEU A 23 5.91 6.20 -6.74
CA LEU A 23 6.11 5.00 -5.92
C LEU A 23 5.98 3.71 -6.73
N ILE A 24 5.02 3.65 -7.66
CA ILE A 24 4.90 2.50 -8.59
C ILE A 24 6.13 2.40 -9.49
N ALA A 25 6.63 3.52 -10.00
CA ALA A 25 7.85 3.56 -10.80
C ALA A 25 9.08 3.07 -10.02
N LEU A 26 9.25 3.54 -8.78
CA LEU A 26 10.33 3.10 -7.89
C LEU A 26 10.24 1.60 -7.60
N ALA A 27 9.06 1.10 -7.22
CA ALA A 27 8.87 -0.31 -6.92
C ALA A 27 9.13 -1.19 -8.16
N SER A 28 8.67 -0.76 -9.34
CA SER A 28 8.90 -1.48 -10.61
C SER A 28 10.40 -1.53 -10.96
N ALA A 29 11.12 -0.43 -10.79
CA ALA A 29 12.56 -0.39 -11.00
C ALA A 29 13.30 -1.29 -10.00
N ALA A 30 12.94 -1.20 -8.72
CA ALA A 30 13.54 -2.02 -7.66
C ALA A 30 13.34 -3.52 -7.92
N GLU A 31 12.13 -3.94 -8.28
CA GLU A 31 11.83 -5.34 -8.58
C GLU A 31 12.57 -5.81 -9.83
N LYS A 32 12.54 -5.05 -10.91
CA LYS A 32 13.22 -5.39 -12.17
C LYS A 32 14.72 -5.59 -11.98
N HIS A 33 15.35 -4.80 -11.13
CA HIS A 33 16.81 -4.84 -10.88
C HIS A 33 17.19 -5.62 -9.60
N GLY A 34 16.23 -6.29 -8.95
CA GLY A 34 16.49 -7.08 -7.74
C GLY A 34 16.96 -6.25 -6.54
N LYS A 35 16.58 -4.98 -6.46
CA LYS A 35 16.96 -4.05 -5.40
C LYS A 35 15.92 -4.05 -4.28
N TYR A 36 16.07 -4.97 -3.34
CA TYR A 36 15.19 -5.11 -2.18
C TYR A 36 15.89 -4.57 -0.94
N SER A 37 15.84 -3.25 -0.73
CA SER A 37 16.39 -2.61 0.47
C SER A 37 15.29 -2.14 1.43
N ASP A 38 15.65 -2.07 2.72
CA ASP A 38 14.78 -1.51 3.75
C ASP A 38 14.45 -0.04 3.50
N GLU A 39 15.39 0.71 2.93
CA GLU A 39 15.21 2.12 2.60
C GLU A 39 14.12 2.31 1.54
N ILE A 40 14.17 1.49 0.48
CA ILE A 40 13.14 1.51 -0.57
C ILE A 40 11.79 1.11 0.01
N ALA A 41 11.71 0.00 0.77
CA ALA A 41 10.47 -0.46 1.37
C ALA A 41 9.88 0.59 2.33
N ARG A 42 10.71 1.22 3.14
CA ARG A 42 10.30 2.31 4.03
C ARG A 42 9.79 3.53 3.26
N LEU A 43 10.49 3.92 2.20
CA LEU A 43 10.07 5.05 1.36
C LEU A 43 8.73 4.79 0.68
N LEU A 44 8.50 3.56 0.22
CA LEU A 44 7.22 3.12 -0.36
C LEU A 44 6.10 3.17 0.69
N ALA A 45 6.32 2.64 1.89
CA ALA A 45 5.35 2.66 2.98
C ALA A 45 5.05 4.10 3.43
N ASP A 46 6.07 4.92 3.67
CA ASP A 46 5.91 6.31 4.10
C ASP A 46 5.21 7.16 3.03
N GLY A 47 5.52 6.94 1.75
CA GLY A 47 4.87 7.61 0.62
C GLY A 47 3.38 7.25 0.52
N LEU A 48 3.03 5.96 0.61
CA LEU A 48 1.64 5.52 0.62
C LEU A 48 0.89 6.07 1.83
N PHE A 49 1.50 6.03 3.03
CA PHE A 49 0.92 6.59 4.25
C PHE A 49 0.67 8.10 4.12
N THR A 50 1.57 8.83 3.47
CA THR A 50 1.40 10.27 3.20
C THR A 50 0.13 10.54 2.39
N THR A 51 -0.24 9.66 1.45
CA THR A 51 -1.48 9.81 0.66
C THR A 51 -2.76 9.56 1.45
N LEU A 52 -2.69 8.88 2.59
CA LEU A 52 -3.84 8.60 3.46
C LEU A 52 -4.14 9.70 4.48
N LYS A 53 -3.13 10.46 4.88
CA LYS A 53 -3.31 11.55 5.83
C LYS A 53 -4.22 12.63 5.22
N ASN A 54 -5.52 12.53 5.44
CA ASN A 54 -6.50 13.50 4.96
C ASN A 54 -6.28 14.91 5.52
N VAL A 55 -5.53 15.03 6.61
CA VAL A 55 -5.16 16.29 7.25
C VAL A 55 -3.82 16.85 6.79
N ASN A 56 -3.09 16.12 5.95
CA ASN A 56 -1.84 16.63 5.36
C ASN A 56 -2.15 17.35 4.04
N PHE A 57 -2.58 18.61 4.16
CA PHE A 57 -2.74 19.54 3.04
C PHE A 57 -1.43 20.26 2.70
N ASP A 58 -0.30 19.74 3.16
CA ASP A 58 1.04 20.30 2.89
C ASP A 58 1.55 19.77 1.54
N ASP A 59 1.28 20.55 0.49
CA ASP A 59 1.76 20.27 -0.85
C ASP A 59 3.28 20.12 -0.90
N ASN A 60 4.03 20.90 -0.08
CA ASN A 60 5.49 20.85 -0.08
C ASN A 60 6.01 19.51 0.46
N ALA A 61 5.37 18.98 1.51
CA ALA A 61 5.73 17.67 2.05
C ALA A 61 5.49 16.55 1.00
N ILE A 62 4.40 16.63 0.24
CA ILE A 62 4.12 15.66 -0.84
C ILE A 62 5.16 15.79 -1.97
N GLU A 63 5.47 17.02 -2.40
CA GLU A 63 6.50 17.28 -3.41
C GLU A 63 7.89 16.77 -2.99
N GLN A 64 8.24 16.90 -1.71
CA GLN A 64 9.48 16.33 -1.18
C GLN A 64 9.51 14.81 -1.24
N GLN A 65 8.39 14.13 -0.94
CA GLN A 65 8.29 12.68 -1.07
C GLN A 65 8.43 12.23 -2.53
N ILE A 66 7.81 12.96 -3.47
CA ILE A 66 7.97 12.70 -4.91
C ILE A 66 9.44 12.81 -5.32
N LYS A 67 10.13 13.89 -4.89
CA LYS A 67 11.55 14.11 -5.20
C LYS A 67 12.43 12.99 -4.65
N ARG A 68 12.18 12.54 -3.42
CA ARG A 68 12.92 11.42 -2.82
C ARG A 68 12.70 10.12 -3.56
N ALA A 69 11.44 9.76 -3.84
CA ALA A 69 11.12 8.54 -4.58
C ALA A 69 11.76 8.55 -5.99
N LYS A 70 11.73 9.70 -6.68
CA LYS A 70 12.36 9.89 -7.98
C LYS A 70 13.88 9.75 -7.91
N ALA A 71 14.51 10.33 -6.89
CA ALA A 71 15.96 10.23 -6.71
C ALA A 71 16.41 8.77 -6.50
N GLU A 72 15.71 8.03 -5.63
CA GLU A 72 15.96 6.60 -5.40
C GLU A 72 15.75 5.78 -6.67
N ARG A 73 14.67 6.04 -7.41
CA ARG A 73 14.42 5.35 -8.69
C ARG A 73 15.54 5.59 -9.70
N LEU A 74 15.97 6.85 -9.86
CA LEU A 74 17.06 7.21 -10.79
C LEU A 74 18.42 6.65 -10.37
N ALA A 75 18.63 6.40 -9.07
CA ALA A 75 19.82 5.70 -8.58
C ALA A 75 19.83 4.21 -8.95
N ILE A 76 18.63 3.62 -9.21
CA ILE A 76 18.49 2.23 -9.65
C ILE A 76 18.55 2.14 -11.17
N SER A 77 17.80 3.00 -11.88
CA SER A 77 17.66 2.99 -13.33
C SER A 77 17.28 4.37 -13.86
N ASP A 78 17.86 4.74 -15.00
CA ASP A 78 17.52 5.96 -15.75
C ASP A 78 16.37 5.74 -16.75
N GLU A 79 15.75 4.55 -16.75
CA GLU A 79 14.62 4.25 -17.63
C GLU A 79 13.48 5.25 -17.43
N GLN A 80 12.91 5.69 -18.56
CA GLN A 80 11.74 6.55 -18.57
C GLN A 80 10.53 5.77 -18.05
N TYR A 81 9.77 6.40 -17.16
CA TYR A 81 8.54 5.85 -16.63
C TYR A 81 7.34 6.66 -17.14
N GLU A 82 6.42 5.97 -17.79
CA GLU A 82 5.15 6.57 -18.20
C GLU A 82 4.13 6.42 -17.05
N PRO A 83 3.63 7.55 -16.50
CA PRO A 83 2.60 7.53 -15.49
C PRO A 83 1.34 6.83 -15.99
N MET A 84 0.71 6.02 -15.15
CA MET A 84 -0.53 5.34 -15.51
C MET A 84 -1.76 6.09 -14.98
N GLU A 85 -2.85 5.97 -15.72
CA GLU A 85 -4.17 6.40 -15.25
C GLU A 85 -4.76 5.32 -14.33
N LEU A 86 -4.56 5.49 -13.01
CA LEU A 86 -4.84 4.47 -11.99
C LEU A 86 -6.27 3.91 -12.03
N PHE A 87 -7.23 4.74 -12.40
CA PHE A 87 -8.66 4.42 -12.36
C PHE A 87 -9.32 4.27 -13.75
N LYS A 88 -8.51 4.09 -14.80
CA LYS A 88 -8.98 3.87 -16.17
C LYS A 88 -8.75 2.42 -16.61
N GLY A 89 -9.70 1.86 -17.33
CA GLY A 89 -9.65 0.51 -17.88
C GLY A 89 -10.97 -0.23 -17.72
N GLU A 90 -10.91 -1.55 -17.87
CA GLU A 90 -12.05 -2.44 -17.62
C GLU A 90 -12.47 -2.38 -16.14
N THR A 91 -13.77 -2.39 -15.88
CA THR A 91 -14.35 -2.13 -14.55
C THR A 91 -13.84 -3.11 -13.50
N ASP A 92 -13.79 -4.41 -13.81
CA ASP A 92 -13.39 -5.43 -12.85
C ASP A 92 -11.90 -5.34 -12.54
N ILE A 93 -11.06 -5.13 -13.56
CA ILE A 93 -9.62 -4.93 -13.41
C ILE A 93 -9.33 -3.67 -12.60
N VAL A 94 -10.00 -2.56 -12.89
CA VAL A 94 -9.85 -1.31 -12.13
C VAL A 94 -10.27 -1.49 -10.68
N SER A 95 -11.35 -2.23 -10.43
CA SER A 95 -11.84 -2.50 -9.07
C SER A 95 -10.86 -3.33 -8.26
N LEU A 96 -10.32 -4.41 -8.84
CA LEU A 96 -9.36 -5.30 -8.18
C LEU A 96 -8.01 -4.61 -7.96
N ARG A 97 -7.51 -3.88 -8.95
CA ARG A 97 -6.31 -3.05 -8.83
C ARG A 97 -6.46 -1.99 -7.75
N SER A 98 -7.62 -1.33 -7.70
CA SER A 98 -7.92 -0.34 -6.67
C SER A 98 -8.00 -0.97 -5.27
N ALA A 99 -8.58 -2.16 -5.14
CA ALA A 99 -8.63 -2.89 -3.89
C ALA A 99 -7.22 -3.20 -3.37
N LEU A 100 -6.29 -3.63 -4.24
CA LEU A 100 -4.90 -3.84 -3.87
C LEU A 100 -4.24 -2.51 -3.44
N LEU A 101 -4.36 -1.45 -4.26
CA LEU A 101 -3.74 -0.16 -3.97
C LEU A 101 -4.23 0.43 -2.62
N PHE A 102 -5.55 0.43 -2.39
CA PHE A 102 -6.09 0.95 -1.13
C PHE A 102 -5.74 0.04 0.06
N GLY A 103 -5.71 -1.28 -0.15
CA GLY A 103 -5.22 -2.22 0.84
C GLY A 103 -3.76 -1.95 1.21
N MET A 104 -2.88 -1.74 0.22
CA MET A 104 -1.48 -1.40 0.42
C MET A 104 -1.30 -0.07 1.17
N LYS A 105 -2.14 0.92 0.90
CA LYS A 105 -2.16 2.16 1.69
C LYS A 105 -2.52 1.89 3.15
N GLY A 106 -3.50 1.01 3.42
CA GLY A 106 -3.85 0.59 4.77
C GLY A 106 -2.70 -0.15 5.48
N MET A 107 -2.06 -1.11 4.80
CA MET A 107 -0.91 -1.83 5.33
C MET A 107 0.26 -0.88 5.66
N ALA A 108 0.46 0.17 4.86
CA ALA A 108 1.49 1.17 5.07
C ALA A 108 1.35 1.90 6.42
N VAL A 109 0.13 2.09 6.92
CA VAL A 109 -0.11 2.66 8.25
C VAL A 109 0.48 1.77 9.34
N TYR A 110 0.19 0.47 9.28
CA TYR A 110 0.70 -0.50 10.26
C TYR A 110 2.22 -0.60 10.20
N ALA A 111 2.77 -0.73 8.99
CA ALA A 111 4.22 -0.82 8.78
C ALA A 111 4.94 0.45 9.27
N HIS A 112 4.43 1.65 8.94
CA HIS A 112 5.00 2.91 9.38
C HIS A 112 5.11 3.00 10.92
N HIS A 113 4.03 2.64 11.62
CA HIS A 113 4.04 2.66 13.09
C HIS A 113 4.97 1.61 13.70
N ALA A 114 5.02 0.38 13.15
CA ALA A 114 5.94 -0.65 13.60
C ALA A 114 7.41 -0.23 13.38
N MET A 115 7.73 0.31 12.21
CA MET A 115 9.08 0.82 11.88
C MET A 115 9.52 1.96 12.81
N ASN A 116 8.62 2.85 13.20
CA ASN A 116 8.94 3.94 14.14
C ASN A 116 9.26 3.42 15.54
N LEU A 117 8.80 2.22 15.89
CA LEU A 117 9.15 1.51 17.13
C LEU A 117 10.38 0.59 16.96
N GLY A 118 11.02 0.60 15.79
CA GLY A 118 12.22 -0.20 15.51
C GLY A 118 11.94 -1.64 15.07
N TYR A 119 10.70 -1.99 14.79
CA TYR A 119 10.31 -3.33 14.36
C TYR A 119 10.20 -3.42 12.84
N ARG A 120 10.65 -4.56 12.29
CA ARG A 120 10.61 -4.86 10.88
C ARG A 120 10.33 -6.34 10.63
N ASP A 121 9.83 -6.65 9.45
CA ASP A 121 9.66 -8.00 8.94
C ASP A 121 10.03 -8.05 7.45
N ASP A 122 10.91 -8.97 7.08
CA ASP A 122 11.48 -9.06 5.73
C ASP A 122 10.42 -9.37 4.68
N GLU A 123 9.43 -10.19 5.00
CA GLU A 123 8.35 -10.55 4.08
C GLU A 123 7.44 -9.35 3.82
N VAL A 124 7.06 -8.63 4.86
CA VAL A 124 6.25 -7.41 4.75
C VAL A 124 6.99 -6.38 3.89
N PHE A 125 8.28 -6.19 4.10
CA PHE A 125 9.08 -5.21 3.37
C PHE A 125 9.24 -5.56 1.90
N ARG A 126 9.55 -6.82 1.59
CA ARG A 126 9.61 -7.31 0.21
C ARG A 126 8.27 -7.17 -0.50
N TRP A 127 7.19 -7.38 0.24
CA TRP A 127 5.86 -7.30 -0.32
C TRP A 127 5.44 -5.87 -0.68
N PHE A 128 5.95 -4.83 0.01
CA PHE A 128 5.75 -3.44 -0.44
C PHE A 128 6.31 -3.24 -1.85
N ILE A 129 7.51 -3.72 -2.13
CA ILE A 129 8.13 -3.59 -3.45
C ILE A 129 7.31 -4.41 -4.47
N LYS A 130 7.08 -5.70 -4.20
CA LYS A 130 6.30 -6.58 -5.07
C LYS A 130 4.90 -6.03 -5.31
N GLY A 131 4.11 -5.83 -4.26
CA GLY A 131 2.69 -5.47 -4.38
C GLY A 131 2.46 -4.14 -5.09
N ILE A 132 3.33 -3.15 -4.89
CA ILE A 132 3.22 -1.87 -5.59
C ILE A 132 3.63 -2.00 -7.06
N SER A 133 4.66 -2.80 -7.38
CA SER A 133 5.08 -3.02 -8.76
C SER A 133 4.03 -3.75 -9.59
N GLU A 134 3.24 -4.65 -8.97
CA GLU A 134 2.16 -5.39 -9.64
C GLU A 134 1.03 -4.47 -10.12
N ILE A 135 0.85 -3.29 -9.52
CA ILE A 135 -0.23 -2.34 -9.88
C ILE A 135 -0.13 -1.90 -11.35
N LYS A 136 1.08 -1.82 -11.91
CA LYS A 136 1.30 -1.43 -13.31
C LYS A 136 1.19 -2.59 -14.29
N LYS A 137 1.33 -3.82 -13.82
CA LYS A 137 1.34 -5.01 -14.69
C LYS A 137 -0.07 -5.37 -15.16
N GLU A 138 -0.14 -5.97 -16.32
CA GLU A 138 -1.39 -6.54 -16.83
C GLU A 138 -1.63 -7.91 -16.19
N HIS A 139 -2.82 -8.09 -15.63
CA HIS A 139 -3.25 -9.33 -14.99
C HIS A 139 -4.67 -9.68 -15.41
N THR A 140 -4.96 -10.98 -15.46
CA THR A 140 -6.34 -11.46 -15.53
C THR A 140 -7.06 -11.25 -14.20
N VAL A 141 -8.38 -11.39 -14.20
CA VAL A 141 -9.20 -11.30 -12.97
C VAL A 141 -8.71 -12.32 -11.92
N GLU A 142 -8.41 -13.56 -12.37
CA GLU A 142 -7.92 -14.62 -11.48
C GLU A 142 -6.56 -14.25 -10.85
N GLN A 143 -5.64 -13.71 -11.64
CA GLN A 143 -4.33 -13.28 -11.16
C GLN A 143 -4.46 -12.13 -10.14
N TRP A 144 -5.36 -11.17 -10.39
CA TRP A 144 -5.66 -10.12 -9.41
C TRP A 144 -6.24 -10.68 -8.11
N LEU A 145 -7.13 -11.66 -8.19
CA LEU A 145 -7.70 -12.32 -7.00
C LEU A 145 -6.62 -13.04 -6.20
N ASP A 146 -5.71 -13.74 -6.86
CA ASP A 146 -4.59 -14.44 -6.20
C ASP A 146 -3.64 -13.43 -5.52
N LEU A 147 -3.33 -12.31 -6.18
CA LEU A 147 -2.55 -11.21 -5.57
C LEU A 147 -3.25 -10.62 -4.34
N LEU A 148 -4.57 -10.43 -4.39
CA LEU A 148 -5.34 -9.93 -3.25
C LEU A 148 -5.36 -10.93 -2.08
N MET A 149 -5.40 -12.23 -2.37
CA MET A 149 -5.31 -13.27 -1.33
C MET A 149 -3.92 -13.30 -0.69
N GLU A 150 -2.86 -13.21 -1.48
CA GLU A 150 -1.49 -13.09 -0.98
C GLU A 150 -1.32 -11.81 -0.16
N PHE A 151 -1.80 -10.68 -0.66
CA PHE A 151 -1.82 -9.42 0.07
C PHE A 151 -2.50 -9.56 1.44
N GLY A 152 -3.68 -10.20 1.48
CA GLY A 152 -4.42 -10.40 2.74
C GLY A 152 -3.60 -11.14 3.80
N ARG A 153 -2.84 -12.16 3.40
CA ARG A 153 -1.95 -12.92 4.28
C ARG A 153 -0.80 -12.03 4.81
N VAL A 154 -0.16 -11.28 3.93
CA VAL A 154 0.96 -10.41 4.32
C VAL A 154 0.48 -9.22 5.15
N ASN A 155 -0.69 -8.65 4.83
CA ASN A 155 -1.27 -7.58 5.64
C ASN A 155 -1.60 -8.05 7.05
N PHE A 156 -2.09 -9.27 7.21
CA PHE A 156 -2.29 -9.86 8.54
C PHE A 156 -0.96 -9.95 9.31
N LYS A 157 0.11 -10.43 8.66
CA LYS A 157 1.44 -10.46 9.26
C LYS A 157 1.95 -9.05 9.64
N CYS A 158 1.64 -8.04 8.83
CA CYS A 158 1.99 -6.65 9.14
C CYS A 158 1.22 -6.13 10.39
N MET A 159 -0.03 -6.56 10.57
CA MET A 159 -0.79 -6.25 11.79
C MET A 159 -0.20 -6.93 13.03
N GLU A 160 0.22 -8.19 12.92
CA GLU A 160 0.93 -8.91 13.99
C GLU A 160 2.28 -8.24 14.32
N LEU A 161 2.98 -7.72 13.30
CA LEU A 161 4.21 -6.95 13.49
C LEU A 161 3.95 -5.70 14.34
N LEU A 162 2.89 -4.94 14.04
CA LEU A 162 2.53 -3.76 14.83
C LEU A 162 2.11 -4.12 16.25
N ASP A 163 1.34 -5.21 16.43
CA ASP A 163 0.95 -5.68 17.77
C ASP A 163 2.20 -6.05 18.60
N SER A 164 3.13 -6.77 17.99
CA SER A 164 4.42 -7.12 18.60
C SER A 164 5.25 -5.89 18.96
N ALA A 165 5.26 -4.88 18.06
CA ALA A 165 5.97 -3.62 18.27
C ALA A 165 5.39 -2.85 19.47
N ASN A 166 4.07 -2.74 19.54
CA ASN A 166 3.37 -2.07 20.64
C ASN A 166 3.58 -2.83 21.96
N THR A 167 3.39 -4.13 21.96
CA THR A 167 3.54 -4.98 23.15
C THR A 167 4.98 -4.98 23.66
N GLY A 168 5.96 -5.07 22.75
CA GLY A 168 7.39 -5.07 23.13
C GLY A 168 7.85 -3.70 23.64
N THR A 169 7.27 -2.61 23.15
CA THR A 169 7.67 -1.25 23.54
C THR A 169 6.93 -0.76 24.79
N PHE A 170 5.62 -1.03 24.89
CA PHE A 170 4.76 -0.44 25.93
C PHE A 170 4.21 -1.47 26.92
N GLY A 171 4.53 -2.76 26.73
CA GLY A 171 4.01 -3.87 27.52
C GLY A 171 2.58 -4.26 27.14
N ASN A 172 2.12 -5.38 27.72
CA ASN A 172 0.75 -5.86 27.49
C ASN A 172 -0.28 -4.91 28.10
N THR A 173 -1.05 -4.25 27.24
CA THR A 173 -2.28 -3.65 27.70
C THR A 173 -3.27 -4.77 28.02
N LYS A 174 -3.81 -4.82 29.23
CA LYS A 174 -4.86 -5.77 29.65
C LYS A 174 -6.19 -5.58 28.88
N ARG A 175 -6.18 -4.90 27.75
CA ARG A 175 -7.36 -4.67 26.90
C ARG A 175 -7.54 -5.83 25.92
N HIS A 176 -8.67 -6.46 26.04
CA HIS A 176 -9.16 -7.61 25.30
C HIS A 176 -8.82 -7.58 23.80
N SER A 177 -7.92 -8.44 23.38
CA SER A 177 -7.59 -8.79 21.99
C SER A 177 -8.77 -9.37 21.18
N ARG A 178 -9.91 -9.61 21.81
CA ARG A 178 -11.10 -10.20 21.18
C ARG A 178 -11.70 -9.36 20.04
N LEU A 179 -11.59 -8.02 20.10
CA LEU A 179 -12.23 -7.17 19.09
C LEU A 179 -11.50 -7.19 17.74
N VAL A 180 -10.17 -7.17 17.76
CA VAL A 180 -9.35 -7.21 16.53
C VAL A 180 -9.49 -8.57 15.85
N SER A 181 -9.47 -9.66 16.62
CA SER A 181 -9.70 -11.01 16.11
C SER A 181 -11.09 -11.16 15.49
N TYR A 182 -12.13 -10.54 16.05
CA TYR A 182 -13.47 -10.55 15.51
C TYR A 182 -13.61 -9.79 14.20
N VAL A 183 -13.00 -8.62 14.09
CA VAL A 183 -13.02 -7.80 12.86
C VAL A 183 -12.26 -8.50 11.73
N CYS A 184 -11.09 -9.06 12.01
CA CYS A 184 -10.33 -9.83 11.02
C CYS A 184 -11.07 -11.08 10.58
N GLN A 185 -11.70 -11.83 11.50
CA GLN A 185 -12.53 -12.99 11.15
C GLN A 185 -13.78 -12.60 10.34
N LEU A 186 -14.38 -11.45 10.64
CA LEU A 186 -15.53 -10.94 9.89
C LEU A 186 -15.14 -10.56 8.45
N ILE A 187 -14.01 -9.88 8.27
CA ILE A 187 -13.49 -9.51 6.93
C ILE A 187 -13.16 -10.77 6.13
N ILE A 188 -12.45 -11.73 6.72
CA ILE A 188 -12.10 -12.99 6.07
C ILE A 188 -13.36 -13.77 5.70
N ARG A 189 -14.35 -13.89 6.60
CA ARG A 189 -15.64 -14.55 6.31
C ARG A 189 -16.38 -13.85 5.18
N THR A 190 -16.44 -12.52 5.18
CA THR A 190 -17.12 -11.74 4.14
C THR A 190 -16.47 -11.95 2.78
N LEU A 191 -15.13 -11.87 2.69
CA LEU A 191 -14.39 -12.15 1.45
C LEU A 191 -14.58 -13.59 0.97
N PHE A 192 -14.60 -14.58 1.87
CA PHE A 192 -14.85 -15.98 1.52
C PHE A 192 -16.28 -16.21 1.01
N THR A 193 -17.26 -15.53 1.59
CA THR A 193 -18.67 -15.63 1.18
C THR A 193 -18.90 -14.97 -0.19
N TYR A 194 -18.20 -13.89 -0.48
CA TYR A 194 -18.23 -13.27 -1.81
C TYR A 194 -17.57 -14.17 -2.87
N LYS A 195 -16.40 -14.77 -2.57
CA LYS A 195 -15.73 -15.71 -3.50
C LYS A 195 -16.63 -16.91 -3.86
N LEU A 196 -17.38 -17.45 -2.91
CA LEU A 196 -18.32 -18.57 -3.16
C LEU A 196 -19.55 -18.16 -4.00
N LYS A 197 -19.99 -16.92 -3.97
CA LYS A 197 -21.08 -16.44 -4.82
C LYS A 197 -20.66 -16.22 -6.29
N PHE A 198 -19.42 -15.79 -6.54
CA PHE A 198 -18.91 -15.56 -7.90
C PHE A 198 -18.52 -16.86 -8.64
N ILE A 199 -18.29 -17.96 -7.94
CA ILE A 199 -17.93 -19.26 -8.55
C ILE A 199 -19.18 -20.06 -8.96
N ASN A 200 -20.37 -19.70 -8.46
CA ASN A 200 -21.63 -20.41 -8.70
C ASN A 200 -22.63 -19.61 -9.58
N THR A 201 -22.20 -18.56 -10.23
CA THR A 201 -22.93 -17.85 -11.31
C THR A 201 -22.16 -17.94 -12.60
#